data_7e3dabfe3e14e7aba1fc5053977feea8
#
_entry.id   7e3dabfe3e14e7aba1fc5053977feea8
#
_cell.length_a   1.000
_cell.length_b   1.000
_cell.length_c   1.000
_cell.angle_alpha   90.00
_cell.angle_beta   90.00
_cell.angle_gamma   90.00
#
_symmetry.space_group_name_H-M   'P 1'
#
loop_
_entity.id
_entity.type
_entity.pdbx_description
1 polymer ?
#
loop_
_entity_poly.entity_id
_entity_poly.type
_entity_poly.pdbx_seq_one_letter_code
_entity_poly.pdbx_strand_id
1 'polypeptide(L)'
;MFLDLRKEIGVSALLDMILQLFCLIAGFVLLIKGADIFVEGASKLASKLNIPPIVIGLTIVAFGTSAPEAAISITSALGGNVDLAVGNIIGSNIMNVLLILGITGCIAKLKVNNNTYRDEIPFVMVITLVLLMLGKFGSSIDRFDGVLLWGLFLLFLYYLYRLVKKGEEVPLDEVEELDEKDTLLRLIIMIVLGMAAIVIGSNLTIDAATYIAEELGVSQRLIGLTIIAFGTSLPELVTSMTAAWKGKSDLAIGNIVGSNIFNILFVLGTTALISPKAVAFESGFIIDGIVAIGALFLLYTFIGSDGYLKKSGAIIMLIGYLAYFVSIL
;
A
#
# COMPACT_ATOMS: atom_id res chain seq x y z
N MET A 1 23.89 37.94 -27.49
CA MET A 1 23.73 37.89 -26.03
C MET A 1 22.32 37.42 -25.62
N PHE A 2 21.21 38.11 -25.91
CA PHE A 2 19.85 37.65 -25.55
C PHE A 2 19.40 36.38 -26.29
N LEU A 3 19.82 36.17 -27.55
CA LEU A 3 19.50 34.96 -28.31
C LEU A 3 20.35 33.75 -27.87
N ASP A 4 21.57 33.99 -27.38
CA ASP A 4 22.42 32.92 -26.85
C ASP A 4 21.94 32.45 -25.48
N LEU A 5 21.51 33.36 -24.60
CA LEU A 5 20.90 33.03 -23.32
C LEU A 5 19.60 32.20 -23.47
N ARG A 6 18.75 32.52 -24.46
CA ARG A 6 17.54 31.70 -24.75
C ARG A 6 17.91 30.31 -25.30
N LYS A 7 18.98 30.17 -26.07
CA LYS A 7 19.47 28.88 -26.55
C LYS A 7 20.07 28.05 -25.42
N GLU A 8 20.86 28.66 -24.53
CA GLU A 8 21.43 27.96 -23.37
C GLU A 8 20.35 27.50 -22.39
N ILE A 9 19.35 28.34 -22.10
CA ILE A 9 18.21 27.97 -21.25
C ILE A 9 17.39 26.85 -21.88
N GLY A 10 17.16 26.88 -23.20
CA GLY A 10 16.44 25.83 -23.91
C GLY A 10 17.19 24.49 -23.98
N VAL A 11 18.51 24.54 -24.05
CA VAL A 11 19.36 23.32 -24.06
C VAL A 11 19.42 22.71 -22.65
N SER A 12 19.53 23.52 -21.60
CA SER A 12 19.50 23.01 -20.22
C SER A 12 18.16 22.36 -19.87
N ALA A 13 17.03 23.01 -20.17
CA ALA A 13 15.71 22.48 -19.97
C ALA A 13 15.47 21.15 -20.74
N LEU A 14 15.99 21.05 -21.97
CA LEU A 14 15.93 19.80 -22.74
C LEU A 14 16.76 18.68 -22.11
N LEU A 15 17.96 19.00 -21.62
CA LEU A 15 18.82 18.03 -20.92
C LEU A 15 18.18 17.56 -19.62
N ASP A 16 17.60 18.47 -18.84
CA ASP A 16 16.88 18.14 -17.60
C ASP A 16 15.67 17.24 -17.88
N MET A 17 14.88 17.55 -18.91
CA MET A 17 13.78 16.70 -19.34
C MET A 17 14.22 15.28 -19.74
N ILE A 18 15.33 15.17 -20.51
CA ILE A 18 15.89 13.87 -20.89
C ILE A 18 16.36 13.10 -19.65
N LEU A 19 17.02 13.80 -18.71
CA LEU A 19 17.45 13.19 -17.45
C LEU A 19 16.26 12.66 -16.63
N GLN A 20 15.19 13.44 -16.53
CA GLN A 20 13.98 13.01 -15.81
C GLN A 20 13.27 11.85 -16.50
N LEU A 21 13.22 11.81 -17.82
CA LEU A 21 12.73 10.64 -18.55
C LEU A 21 13.58 9.39 -18.29
N PHE A 22 14.90 9.54 -18.22
CA PHE A 22 15.79 8.45 -17.83
C PHE A 22 15.53 8.01 -16.37
N CYS A 23 15.40 8.96 -15.44
CA CYS A 23 15.05 8.69 -14.04
C CYS A 23 13.71 7.96 -13.91
N LEU A 24 12.71 8.38 -14.69
CA LEU A 24 11.39 7.73 -14.70
C LEU A 24 11.49 6.26 -15.13
N ILE A 25 12.22 5.99 -16.24
CA ILE A 25 12.43 4.62 -16.73
C ILE A 25 13.24 3.80 -15.71
N ALA A 26 14.32 4.37 -15.16
CA ALA A 26 15.12 3.72 -14.13
C ALA A 26 14.30 3.40 -12.88
N GLY A 27 13.43 4.32 -12.46
CA GLY A 27 12.50 4.14 -11.36
C GLY A 27 11.57 2.95 -11.59
N PHE A 28 10.93 2.84 -12.75
CA PHE A 28 10.10 1.69 -13.09
C PHE A 28 10.87 0.37 -13.15
N VAL A 29 12.11 0.39 -13.68
CA VAL A 29 12.96 -0.82 -13.69
C VAL A 29 13.29 -1.26 -12.27
N LEU A 30 13.64 -0.32 -11.37
CA LEU A 30 13.89 -0.61 -9.96
C LEU A 30 12.64 -1.14 -9.25
N LEU A 31 11.47 -0.54 -9.48
CA LEU A 31 10.20 -1.01 -8.94
C LEU A 31 9.92 -2.46 -9.35
N ILE A 32 9.96 -2.77 -10.64
CA ILE A 32 9.63 -4.10 -11.18
C ILE A 32 10.64 -5.14 -10.70
N LYS A 33 11.95 -4.86 -10.82
CA LYS A 33 12.99 -5.81 -10.40
C LYS A 33 13.07 -5.93 -8.87
N GLY A 34 12.87 -4.83 -8.17
CA GLY A 34 12.77 -4.83 -6.70
C GLY A 34 11.62 -5.69 -6.22
N ALA A 35 10.42 -5.54 -6.78
CA ALA A 35 9.27 -6.35 -6.46
C ALA A 35 9.47 -7.85 -6.79
N ASP A 36 10.13 -8.14 -7.91
CA ASP A 36 10.45 -9.52 -8.31
C ASP A 36 11.34 -10.23 -7.27
N ILE A 37 12.43 -9.54 -6.83
CA ILE A 37 13.35 -10.06 -5.79
C ILE A 37 12.65 -10.12 -4.43
N PHE A 38 11.86 -9.11 -4.09
CA PHE A 38 11.16 -9.00 -2.81
C PHE A 38 10.13 -10.13 -2.63
N VAL A 39 9.27 -10.32 -3.63
CA VAL A 39 8.23 -11.37 -3.63
C VAL A 39 8.87 -12.75 -3.59
N GLU A 40 9.94 -13.00 -4.37
CA GLU A 40 10.67 -14.27 -4.33
C GLU A 40 11.26 -14.52 -2.94
N GLY A 41 11.96 -13.53 -2.38
CA GLY A 41 12.54 -13.63 -1.04
C GLY A 41 11.49 -13.89 0.04
N ALA A 42 10.35 -13.18 -0.01
CA ALA A 42 9.25 -13.33 0.92
C ALA A 42 8.58 -14.71 0.81
N SER A 43 8.32 -15.17 -0.42
CA SER A 43 7.71 -16.48 -0.67
C SER A 43 8.60 -17.63 -0.18
N LYS A 44 9.90 -17.59 -0.52
CA LYS A 44 10.88 -18.58 -0.05
C LYS A 44 11.09 -18.53 1.47
N LEU A 45 11.01 -17.33 2.08
CA LEU A 45 11.08 -17.20 3.54
C LEU A 45 9.88 -17.87 4.21
N ALA A 46 8.67 -17.68 3.67
CA ALA A 46 7.46 -18.36 4.14
C ALA A 46 7.65 -19.88 4.14
N SER A 47 8.09 -20.44 3.00
CA SER A 47 8.35 -21.88 2.86
C SER A 47 9.45 -22.35 3.81
N LYS A 48 10.56 -21.61 3.95
CA LYS A 48 11.69 -21.97 4.82
C LYS A 48 11.35 -22.00 6.32
N LEU A 49 10.50 -21.07 6.74
CA LEU A 49 10.04 -20.97 8.14
C LEU A 49 8.77 -21.78 8.40
N ASN A 50 8.23 -22.43 7.39
CA ASN A 50 6.94 -23.15 7.44
C ASN A 50 5.81 -22.25 7.99
N ILE A 51 5.78 -20.99 7.52
CA ILE A 51 4.78 -19.99 7.85
C ILE A 51 3.84 -19.83 6.66
N PRO A 52 2.51 -19.76 6.87
CA PRO A 52 1.58 -19.50 5.77
C PRO A 52 1.96 -18.21 5.01
N PRO A 53 2.00 -18.23 3.65
CA PRO A 53 2.36 -17.04 2.85
C PRO A 53 1.52 -15.82 3.16
N ILE A 54 0.23 -16.00 3.50
CA ILE A 54 -0.66 -14.92 3.91
C ILE A 54 -0.11 -14.14 5.10
N VAL A 55 0.50 -14.80 6.09
CA VAL A 55 1.08 -14.13 7.27
C VAL A 55 2.27 -13.27 6.89
N ILE A 56 3.11 -13.74 5.96
CA ILE A 56 4.23 -12.95 5.43
C ILE A 56 3.69 -11.75 4.63
N GLY A 57 2.62 -11.96 3.85
CA GLY A 57 1.91 -10.88 3.14
C GLY A 57 1.36 -9.82 4.08
N LEU A 58 0.62 -10.24 5.12
CA LEU A 58 0.01 -9.37 6.14
C LEU A 58 1.03 -8.67 7.06
N THR A 59 2.30 -9.07 7.04
CA THR A 59 3.33 -8.52 7.92
C THR A 59 4.50 -7.90 7.13
N ILE A 60 5.47 -8.72 6.75
CA ILE A 60 6.75 -8.25 6.16
C ILE A 60 6.48 -7.48 4.85
N VAL A 61 5.59 -8.02 4.01
CA VAL A 61 5.31 -7.40 2.71
C VAL A 61 4.52 -6.11 2.91
N ALA A 62 3.44 -6.15 3.67
CA ALA A 62 2.61 -4.98 3.95
C ALA A 62 3.39 -3.87 4.66
N PHE A 63 4.17 -4.21 5.71
CA PHE A 63 5.02 -3.23 6.41
C PHE A 63 6.05 -2.59 5.48
N GLY A 64 6.69 -3.41 4.62
CA GLY A 64 7.73 -2.93 3.72
C GLY A 64 7.20 -1.96 2.66
N THR A 65 6.06 -2.28 2.06
CA THR A 65 5.45 -1.45 1.02
C THR A 65 4.81 -0.18 1.58
N SER A 66 4.21 -0.24 2.79
CA SER A 66 3.60 0.92 3.46
C SER A 66 4.60 1.80 4.24
N ALA A 67 5.90 1.54 4.13
CA ALA A 67 6.92 2.38 4.76
C ALA A 67 6.91 3.84 4.26
N PRO A 68 6.70 4.15 2.96
CA PRO A 68 6.54 5.52 2.48
C PRO A 68 5.34 6.24 3.09
N GLU A 69 4.18 5.58 3.16
CA GLU A 69 2.97 6.12 3.80
C GLU A 69 3.22 6.44 5.27
N ALA A 70 3.89 5.54 5.99
CA ALA A 70 4.27 5.75 7.38
C ALA A 70 5.19 6.97 7.52
N ALA A 71 6.22 7.06 6.67
CA ALA A 71 7.16 8.18 6.69
C ALA A 71 6.45 9.53 6.45
N ILE A 72 5.58 9.61 5.44
CA ILE A 72 4.83 10.82 5.12
C ILE A 72 3.89 11.20 6.26
N SER A 73 3.08 10.26 6.75
CA SER A 73 2.09 10.53 7.81
C SER A 73 2.76 10.98 9.11
N ILE A 74 3.83 10.29 9.53
CA ILE A 74 4.57 10.61 10.74
C ILE A 74 5.29 11.95 10.62
N THR A 75 6.00 12.20 9.52
CA THR A 75 6.75 13.46 9.33
C THR A 75 5.82 14.66 9.18
N SER A 76 4.71 14.52 8.45
CA SER A 76 3.69 15.57 8.32
C SER A 76 3.09 15.94 9.67
N ALA A 77 2.76 14.97 10.50
CA ALA A 77 2.21 15.21 11.83
C ALA A 77 3.22 15.88 12.77
N LEU A 78 4.50 15.47 12.74
CA LEU A 78 5.57 16.14 13.49
C LEU A 78 5.80 17.58 13.01
N GLY A 79 5.61 17.85 11.72
CA GLY A 79 5.66 19.17 11.11
C GLY A 79 4.42 20.04 11.39
N GLY A 80 3.40 19.49 12.07
CA GLY A 80 2.16 20.20 12.42
C GLY A 80 1.03 20.10 11.38
N ASN A 81 1.26 19.38 10.27
CA ASN A 81 0.28 19.14 9.20
C ASN A 81 -0.45 17.81 9.45
N VAL A 82 -1.18 17.76 10.56
CA VAL A 82 -1.80 16.51 11.06
C VAL A 82 -2.92 15.97 10.15
N ASP A 83 -3.60 16.85 9.41
CA ASP A 83 -4.71 16.49 8.52
C ASP A 83 -4.24 15.64 7.34
N LEU A 84 -3.01 15.92 6.85
CA LEU A 84 -2.39 15.13 5.78
C LEU A 84 -2.20 13.66 6.17
N ALA A 85 -1.97 13.36 7.46
CA ALA A 85 -1.77 12.00 7.90
C ALA A 85 -3.05 11.15 7.78
N VAL A 86 -4.22 11.69 8.18
CA VAL A 86 -5.50 10.98 8.07
C VAL A 86 -5.89 10.80 6.60
N GLY A 87 -5.77 11.86 5.81
CA GLY A 87 -6.08 11.82 4.37
C GLY A 87 -5.22 10.81 3.62
N ASN A 88 -3.91 10.78 3.90
CA ASN A 88 -2.99 9.80 3.31
C ASN A 88 -3.39 8.36 3.67
N ILE A 89 -3.68 8.08 4.93
CA ILE A 89 -4.04 6.74 5.40
C ILE A 89 -5.36 6.26 4.82
N ILE A 90 -6.43 7.05 4.87
CA ILE A 90 -7.74 6.66 4.35
C ILE A 90 -7.69 6.56 2.81
N GLY A 91 -7.02 7.53 2.16
CA GLY A 91 -6.86 7.55 0.71
C GLY A 91 -6.10 6.33 0.19
N SER A 92 -4.95 5.98 0.81
CA SER A 92 -4.20 4.78 0.47
C SER A 92 -5.02 3.51 0.69
N ASN A 93 -5.82 3.43 1.77
CA ASN A 93 -6.66 2.27 2.03
C ASN A 93 -7.77 2.09 0.98
N ILE A 94 -8.39 3.17 0.51
CA ILE A 94 -9.36 3.13 -0.61
C ILE A 94 -8.66 2.68 -1.89
N MET A 95 -7.50 3.28 -2.19
CA MET A 95 -6.70 2.95 -3.38
C MET A 95 -6.26 1.49 -3.37
N ASN A 96 -5.78 0.99 -2.25
CA ASN A 96 -5.35 -0.39 -2.07
C ASN A 96 -6.47 -1.37 -2.45
N VAL A 97 -7.68 -1.16 -1.96
CA VAL A 97 -8.81 -2.06 -2.22
C VAL A 97 -9.37 -1.85 -3.61
N LEU A 98 -9.78 -0.63 -3.97
CA LEU A 98 -10.52 -0.40 -5.23
C LEU A 98 -9.61 -0.43 -6.46
N LEU A 99 -8.44 0.22 -6.39
CA LEU A 99 -7.56 0.35 -7.54
C LEU A 99 -6.59 -0.82 -7.63
N ILE A 100 -5.81 -1.09 -6.59
CA ILE A 100 -4.72 -2.07 -6.65
C ILE A 100 -5.27 -3.50 -6.76
N LEU A 101 -6.19 -3.91 -5.88
CA LEU A 101 -6.84 -5.22 -6.03
C LEU A 101 -7.72 -5.28 -7.29
N GLY A 102 -8.33 -4.16 -7.71
CA GLY A 102 -9.05 -4.06 -8.96
C GLY A 102 -8.17 -4.37 -10.17
N ILE A 103 -7.02 -3.70 -10.30
CA ILE A 103 -6.04 -3.96 -11.37
C ILE A 103 -5.53 -5.40 -11.26
N THR A 104 -5.07 -5.81 -10.09
CA THR A 104 -4.49 -7.14 -9.84
C THR A 104 -5.49 -8.26 -10.18
N GLY A 105 -6.75 -8.11 -9.78
CA GLY A 105 -7.82 -9.06 -10.07
C GLY A 105 -8.26 -9.09 -11.55
N CYS A 106 -7.95 -8.03 -12.32
CA CYS A 106 -8.17 -8.03 -13.78
C CYS A 106 -7.09 -8.82 -14.53
N ILE A 107 -5.85 -8.83 -14.04
CA ILE A 107 -4.70 -9.46 -14.71
C ILE A 107 -4.43 -10.88 -14.24
N ALA A 108 -4.80 -11.24 -13.01
CA ALA A 108 -4.58 -12.57 -12.44
C ALA A 108 -5.81 -13.05 -11.66
N LYS A 109 -5.99 -14.39 -11.58
CA LYS A 109 -6.97 -14.97 -10.66
C LYS A 109 -6.45 -14.87 -9.23
N LEU A 110 -7.11 -14.11 -8.39
CA LEU A 110 -6.77 -13.99 -6.97
C LEU A 110 -7.58 -14.98 -6.16
N LYS A 111 -6.91 -16.00 -5.63
CA LYS A 111 -7.49 -16.90 -4.64
C LYS A 111 -7.45 -16.20 -3.28
N VAL A 112 -8.58 -16.15 -2.61
CA VAL A 112 -8.71 -15.56 -1.28
C VAL A 112 -8.80 -16.68 -0.26
N ASN A 113 -7.86 -16.70 0.68
CA ASN A 113 -7.85 -17.69 1.77
C ASN A 113 -9.12 -17.53 2.63
N ASN A 114 -9.59 -18.64 3.19
CA ASN A 114 -10.81 -18.66 3.99
C ASN A 114 -10.70 -17.78 5.25
N ASN A 115 -9.52 -17.70 5.87
CA ASN A 115 -9.28 -16.80 7.00
C ASN A 115 -9.33 -15.34 6.57
N THR A 116 -8.74 -15.01 5.42
CA THR A 116 -8.82 -13.66 4.86
C THR A 116 -10.26 -13.24 4.62
N TYR A 117 -11.06 -14.13 4.07
CA TYR A 117 -12.48 -13.86 3.84
C TYR A 117 -13.28 -13.70 5.14
N ARG A 118 -13.07 -14.60 6.14
CA ARG A 118 -13.89 -14.65 7.36
C ARG A 118 -13.40 -13.74 8.47
N ASP A 119 -12.10 -13.51 8.57
CA ASP A 119 -11.50 -12.86 9.73
C ASP A 119 -10.83 -11.54 9.35
N GLU A 120 -9.93 -11.52 8.35
CA GLU A 120 -9.06 -10.39 8.08
C GLU A 120 -9.79 -9.24 7.36
N ILE A 121 -10.57 -9.50 6.30
CA ILE A 121 -11.38 -8.46 5.63
C ILE A 121 -12.42 -7.87 6.59
N PRO A 122 -13.22 -8.66 7.33
CA PRO A 122 -14.11 -8.12 8.35
C PRO A 122 -13.38 -7.33 9.45
N PHE A 123 -12.17 -7.78 9.85
CA PHE A 123 -11.36 -7.03 10.80
C PHE A 123 -10.98 -5.64 10.29
N VAL A 124 -10.58 -5.52 9.01
CA VAL A 124 -10.31 -4.21 8.40
C VAL A 124 -11.56 -3.33 8.40
N MET A 125 -12.75 -3.89 8.09
CA MET A 125 -14.00 -3.14 8.17
C MET A 125 -14.27 -2.62 9.59
N VAL A 126 -14.05 -3.46 10.60
CA VAL A 126 -14.25 -3.10 12.01
C VAL A 126 -13.28 -2.00 12.44
N ILE A 127 -11.98 -2.12 12.15
CA ILE A 127 -11.01 -1.10 12.55
C ILE A 127 -11.22 0.22 11.78
N THR A 128 -11.67 0.18 10.53
CA THR A 128 -12.08 1.38 9.79
C THR A 128 -13.30 2.04 10.45
N LEU A 129 -14.30 1.24 10.87
CA LEU A 129 -15.42 1.76 11.61
C LEU A 129 -15.02 2.37 12.97
N VAL A 130 -14.12 1.70 13.71
CA VAL A 130 -13.55 2.24 14.97
C VAL A 130 -12.87 3.58 14.69
N LEU A 131 -12.04 3.68 13.65
CA LEU A 131 -11.41 4.96 13.26
C LEU A 131 -12.45 6.06 13.02
N LEU A 132 -13.50 5.76 12.26
CA LEU A 132 -14.59 6.74 12.00
C LEU A 132 -15.32 7.15 13.28
N MET A 133 -15.55 6.22 14.20
CA MET A 133 -16.17 6.53 15.50
C MET A 133 -15.26 7.44 16.33
N LEU A 134 -13.98 7.12 16.47
CA LEU A 134 -13.02 7.93 17.22
C LEU A 134 -12.95 9.35 16.63
N GLY A 135 -12.77 9.48 15.31
CA GLY A 135 -12.72 10.76 14.65
C GLY A 135 -14.01 11.56 14.75
N LYS A 136 -15.16 10.92 14.59
CA LYS A 136 -16.47 11.59 14.67
C LYS A 136 -16.81 12.10 16.07
N PHE A 137 -16.57 11.31 17.11
CA PHE A 137 -16.93 11.68 18.48
C PHE A 137 -15.90 12.62 19.11
N GLY A 138 -14.60 12.46 18.77
CA GLY A 138 -13.50 13.29 19.26
C GLY A 138 -13.23 14.56 18.44
N SER A 139 -13.71 14.62 17.20
CA SER A 139 -13.28 15.61 16.18
C SER A 139 -11.77 15.64 15.94
N SER A 140 -11.05 14.71 16.53
CA SER A 140 -9.61 14.49 16.42
C SER A 140 -9.27 13.10 16.94
N ILE A 141 -8.15 12.55 16.50
CA ILE A 141 -7.57 11.32 17.04
C ILE A 141 -6.47 11.75 18.01
N ASP A 142 -6.68 11.47 19.28
CA ASP A 142 -5.77 11.85 20.36
C ASP A 142 -4.83 10.69 20.77
N ARG A 143 -4.04 10.91 21.83
CA ARG A 143 -3.10 9.90 22.33
C ARG A 143 -3.79 8.67 22.91
N PHE A 144 -4.98 8.81 23.51
CA PHE A 144 -5.74 7.66 24.02
C PHE A 144 -6.24 6.80 22.88
N ASP A 145 -6.71 7.44 21.80
CA ASP A 145 -7.09 6.75 20.57
C ASP A 145 -5.86 6.02 19.97
N GLY A 146 -4.69 6.68 19.98
CA GLY A 146 -3.43 6.07 19.57
C GLY A 146 -3.07 4.82 20.37
N VAL A 147 -3.25 4.83 21.69
CA VAL A 147 -3.07 3.65 22.56
C VAL A 147 -4.06 2.55 22.21
N LEU A 148 -5.33 2.90 21.95
CA LEU A 148 -6.36 1.94 21.54
C LEU A 148 -5.99 1.28 20.20
N LEU A 149 -5.61 2.07 19.20
CA LEU A 149 -5.18 1.57 17.89
C LEU A 149 -3.97 0.63 18.01
N TRP A 150 -2.97 0.99 18.81
CA TRP A 150 -1.84 0.11 19.13
C TRP A 150 -2.25 -1.15 19.87
N GLY A 151 -3.22 -1.07 20.78
CA GLY A 151 -3.78 -2.24 21.45
C GLY A 151 -4.42 -3.22 20.46
N LEU A 152 -5.19 -2.70 19.49
CA LEU A 152 -5.77 -3.50 18.41
C LEU A 152 -4.69 -4.07 17.48
N PHE A 153 -3.59 -3.32 17.24
CA PHE A 153 -2.46 -3.82 16.48
C PHE A 153 -1.77 -5.00 17.17
N LEU A 154 -1.55 -4.92 18.47
CA LEU A 154 -0.99 -6.03 19.25
C LEU A 154 -1.90 -7.26 19.27
N LEU A 155 -3.23 -7.05 19.32
CA LEU A 155 -4.21 -8.14 19.18
C LEU A 155 -4.14 -8.78 17.79
N PHE A 156 -3.98 -7.99 16.74
CA PHE A 156 -3.78 -8.51 15.39
C PHE A 156 -2.49 -9.33 15.28
N LEU A 157 -1.37 -8.84 15.81
CA LEU A 157 -0.11 -9.60 15.84
C LEU A 157 -0.24 -10.91 16.63
N TYR A 158 -1.00 -10.90 17.75
CA TYR A 158 -1.29 -12.10 18.51
C TYR A 158 -2.16 -13.09 17.71
N TYR A 159 -3.15 -12.59 16.94
CA TYR A 159 -3.94 -13.40 16.03
C TYR A 159 -3.03 -14.10 15.00
N LEU A 160 -2.13 -13.36 14.34
CA LEU A 160 -1.19 -13.91 13.37
C LEU A 160 -0.24 -14.96 14.01
N TYR A 161 0.25 -14.69 15.22
CA TYR A 161 1.04 -15.67 15.96
C TYR A 161 0.26 -16.97 16.23
N ARG A 162 -1.02 -16.85 16.59
CA ARG A 162 -1.92 -17.99 16.76
C ARG A 162 -2.14 -18.76 15.47
N LEU A 163 -2.27 -18.06 14.36
CA LEU A 163 -2.44 -18.62 13.03
C LEU A 163 -1.22 -19.49 12.64
N VAL A 164 -0.02 -18.97 12.82
CA VAL A 164 1.24 -19.71 12.60
C VAL A 164 1.32 -20.94 13.51
N LYS A 165 1.01 -20.78 14.81
CA LYS A 165 1.11 -21.87 15.78
C LYS A 165 0.09 -23.00 15.55
N LYS A 166 -1.05 -22.68 14.93
CA LYS A 166 -2.10 -23.64 14.61
C LYS A 166 -1.70 -24.60 13.48
N GLY A 167 -0.65 -24.25 12.73
CA GLY A 167 -0.09 -25.10 11.67
C GLY A 167 -1.05 -25.28 10.52
N GLU A 168 -1.68 -24.20 10.05
CA GLU A 168 -2.54 -24.29 8.87
C GLU A 168 -1.77 -24.82 7.67
N GLU A 169 -2.40 -25.72 6.93
CA GLU A 169 -1.81 -26.29 5.73
C GLU A 169 -1.52 -25.19 4.71
N VAL A 170 -0.24 -25.02 4.39
CA VAL A 170 0.18 -24.11 3.32
C VAL A 170 -0.34 -24.70 2.00
N PRO A 171 -1.06 -23.92 1.18
CA PRO A 171 -1.49 -24.40 -0.13
C PRO A 171 -0.29 -24.89 -0.94
N LEU A 172 -0.36 -26.12 -1.45
CA LEU A 172 0.76 -26.76 -2.16
C LEU A 172 1.21 -25.97 -3.40
N ASP A 173 0.30 -25.20 -3.99
CA ASP A 173 0.53 -24.32 -5.14
C ASP A 173 1.27 -23.03 -4.77
N GLU A 174 1.37 -22.68 -3.48
CA GLU A 174 2.11 -21.51 -2.98
C GLU A 174 3.44 -21.87 -2.29
N VAL A 175 3.72 -23.14 -2.08
CA VAL A 175 5.00 -23.61 -1.52
C VAL A 175 6.10 -23.44 -2.56
N GLU A 176 7.17 -22.74 -2.19
CA GLU A 176 8.36 -22.62 -3.04
C GLU A 176 9.32 -23.79 -2.80
N GLU A 177 9.86 -24.33 -3.88
CA GLU A 177 11.01 -25.24 -3.81
C GLU A 177 12.24 -24.45 -3.34
N LEU A 178 12.92 -24.96 -2.31
CA LEU A 178 14.09 -24.33 -1.74
C LEU A 178 15.35 -25.00 -2.28
N ASP A 179 16.28 -24.21 -2.78
CA ASP A 179 17.62 -24.63 -3.12
C ASP A 179 18.54 -24.67 -1.88
N GLU A 180 19.62 -25.44 -1.94
CA GLU A 180 20.67 -25.44 -0.88
C GLU A 180 21.24 -24.03 -0.63
N LYS A 181 21.21 -23.17 -1.64
CA LYS A 181 21.67 -21.78 -1.57
C LYS A 181 20.70 -20.84 -0.83
N ASP A 182 19.45 -21.24 -0.62
CA ASP A 182 18.42 -20.42 0.02
C ASP A 182 18.59 -20.42 1.54
N THR A 183 19.71 -19.86 2.00
CA THR A 183 19.96 -19.64 3.43
C THR A 183 19.07 -18.53 3.98
N LEU A 184 18.75 -18.55 5.27
CA LEU A 184 17.96 -17.52 5.92
C LEU A 184 18.53 -16.12 5.68
N LEU A 185 19.86 -15.99 5.78
CA LEU A 185 20.54 -14.70 5.54
C LEU A 185 20.34 -14.21 4.11
N ARG A 186 20.47 -15.10 3.11
CA ARG A 186 20.24 -14.74 1.69
C ARG A 186 18.81 -14.27 1.47
N LEU A 187 17.81 -14.95 2.04
CA LEU A 187 16.41 -14.58 1.89
C LEU A 187 16.12 -13.22 2.55
N ILE A 188 16.68 -12.96 3.73
CA ILE A 188 16.58 -11.64 4.38
C ILE A 188 17.23 -10.56 3.51
N ILE A 189 18.41 -10.82 2.95
CA ILE A 189 19.09 -9.87 2.05
C ILE A 189 18.22 -9.60 0.82
N MET A 190 17.62 -10.62 0.20
CA MET A 190 16.70 -10.45 -0.93
C MET A 190 15.51 -9.55 -0.56
N ILE A 191 14.89 -9.78 0.59
CA ILE A 191 13.78 -8.96 1.10
C ILE A 191 14.22 -7.52 1.28
N VAL A 192 15.33 -7.28 1.99
CA VAL A 192 15.82 -5.93 2.28
C VAL A 192 16.23 -5.18 1.00
N LEU A 193 16.97 -5.84 0.10
CA LEU A 193 17.40 -5.21 -1.16
C LEU A 193 16.23 -4.99 -2.12
N GLY A 194 15.31 -5.95 -2.20
CA GLY A 194 14.10 -5.82 -3.00
C GLY A 194 13.24 -4.65 -2.50
N MET A 195 13.01 -4.55 -1.20
CA MET A 195 12.28 -3.45 -0.58
C MET A 195 12.99 -2.10 -0.81
N ALA A 196 14.30 -2.04 -0.60
CA ALA A 196 15.06 -0.82 -0.86
C ALA A 196 14.95 -0.38 -2.34
N ALA A 197 15.03 -1.33 -3.28
CA ALA A 197 14.87 -1.03 -4.70
C ALA A 197 13.45 -0.53 -5.03
N ILE A 198 12.40 -1.09 -4.41
CA ILE A 198 11.01 -0.64 -4.56
C ILE A 198 10.87 0.80 -4.07
N VAL A 199 11.34 1.10 -2.86
CA VAL A 199 11.22 2.45 -2.26
C VAL A 199 12.02 3.48 -3.07
N ILE A 200 13.26 3.17 -3.44
CA ILE A 200 14.10 4.06 -4.27
C ILE A 200 13.45 4.25 -5.65
N GLY A 201 12.97 3.17 -6.27
CA GLY A 201 12.30 3.21 -7.56
C GLY A 201 11.01 4.03 -7.52
N SER A 202 10.21 3.91 -6.47
CA SER A 202 9.00 4.72 -6.26
C SER A 202 9.34 6.20 -6.16
N ASN A 203 10.27 6.58 -5.28
CA ASN A 203 10.67 7.98 -5.11
C ASN A 203 11.20 8.56 -6.43
N LEU A 204 12.09 7.84 -7.11
CA LEU A 204 12.64 8.27 -8.38
C LEU A 204 11.55 8.46 -9.46
N THR A 205 10.54 7.59 -9.47
CA THR A 205 9.38 7.68 -10.39
C THR A 205 8.52 8.90 -10.05
N ILE A 206 8.23 9.14 -8.76
CA ILE A 206 7.42 10.26 -8.29
C ILE A 206 8.11 11.59 -8.63
N ASP A 207 9.40 11.72 -8.27
CA ASP A 207 10.16 12.95 -8.48
C ASP A 207 10.26 13.30 -9.97
N ALA A 208 10.56 12.29 -10.80
CA ALA A 208 10.66 12.49 -12.24
C ALA A 208 9.31 12.82 -12.89
N ALA A 209 8.23 12.11 -12.49
CA ALA A 209 6.89 12.39 -13.00
C ALA A 209 6.38 13.76 -12.57
N THR A 210 6.68 14.19 -11.33
CA THR A 210 6.35 15.51 -10.81
C THR A 210 7.04 16.60 -11.63
N TYR A 211 8.36 16.50 -11.82
CA TYR A 211 9.11 17.44 -12.62
C TYR A 211 8.56 17.57 -14.05
N ILE A 212 8.31 16.44 -14.71
CA ILE A 212 7.76 16.42 -16.08
C ILE A 212 6.40 17.09 -16.12
N ALA A 213 5.52 16.82 -15.13
CA ALA A 213 4.19 17.41 -15.06
C ALA A 213 4.24 18.93 -14.83
N GLU A 214 5.17 19.41 -13.98
CA GLU A 214 5.40 20.84 -13.75
C GLU A 214 5.84 21.55 -15.03
N GLU A 215 6.79 20.99 -15.75
CA GLU A 215 7.26 21.54 -17.04
C GLU A 215 6.17 21.55 -18.12
N LEU A 216 5.21 20.61 -18.06
CA LEU A 216 4.03 20.58 -18.92
C LEU A 216 2.92 21.54 -18.46
N GLY A 217 3.13 22.29 -17.38
CA GLY A 217 2.18 23.29 -16.84
C GLY A 217 1.01 22.68 -16.08
N VAL A 218 1.12 21.43 -15.59
CA VAL A 218 0.12 20.80 -14.72
C VAL A 218 0.11 21.54 -13.37
N SER A 219 -1.06 21.84 -12.83
CA SER A 219 -1.18 22.55 -11.55
C SER A 219 -0.65 21.70 -10.39
N GLN A 220 -0.03 22.36 -9.38
CA GLN A 220 0.46 21.71 -8.16
C GLN A 220 -0.64 20.92 -7.44
N ARG A 221 -1.87 21.42 -7.46
CA ARG A 221 -3.02 20.68 -6.91
C ARG A 221 -3.25 19.36 -7.62
N LEU A 222 -3.21 19.35 -8.96
CA LEU A 222 -3.44 18.12 -9.74
C LEU A 222 -2.28 17.13 -9.57
N ILE A 223 -1.02 17.62 -9.52
CA ILE A 223 0.16 16.81 -9.23
C ILE A 223 0.02 16.12 -7.87
N GLY A 224 -0.35 16.88 -6.82
CA GLY A 224 -0.56 16.34 -5.48
C GLY A 224 -1.66 15.27 -5.43
N LEU A 225 -2.81 15.55 -6.05
CA LEU A 225 -3.96 14.65 -6.07
C LEU A 225 -3.77 13.41 -6.95
N THR A 226 -2.83 13.43 -7.88
CA THR A 226 -2.60 12.31 -8.82
C THR A 226 -1.24 11.66 -8.59
N ILE A 227 -0.15 12.32 -9.01
CA ILE A 227 1.19 11.73 -9.08
C ILE A 227 1.69 11.37 -7.67
N ILE A 228 1.56 12.28 -6.71
CA ILE A 228 2.07 12.05 -5.36
C ILE A 228 1.18 11.03 -4.64
N ALA A 229 -0.14 11.20 -4.68
CA ALA A 229 -1.07 10.29 -4.02
C ALA A 229 -0.99 8.86 -4.56
N PHE A 230 -0.88 8.70 -5.89
CA PHE A 230 -0.70 7.38 -6.51
C PHE A 230 0.70 6.83 -6.28
N GLY A 231 1.70 7.71 -6.28
CA GLY A 231 3.11 7.34 -6.21
C GLY A 231 3.48 6.64 -4.90
N THR A 232 2.92 7.05 -3.78
CA THR A 232 3.17 6.40 -2.48
C THR A 232 2.66 4.96 -2.43
N SER A 233 1.58 4.66 -3.16
CA SER A 233 1.03 3.31 -3.27
C SER A 233 1.58 2.49 -4.46
N LEU A 234 2.59 3.01 -5.19
CA LEU A 234 3.29 2.25 -6.23
C LEU A 234 3.99 0.99 -5.68
N PRO A 235 4.62 1.01 -4.51
CA PRO A 235 5.18 -0.18 -3.89
C PRO A 235 4.15 -1.30 -3.72
N GLU A 236 2.98 -0.99 -3.18
CA GLU A 236 1.88 -1.93 -3.00
C GLU A 236 1.38 -2.46 -4.35
N LEU A 237 1.17 -1.58 -5.31
CA LEU A 237 0.68 -1.95 -6.64
C LEU A 237 1.64 -2.93 -7.31
N VAL A 238 2.92 -2.56 -7.45
CA VAL A 238 3.90 -3.36 -8.20
C VAL A 238 4.17 -4.68 -7.48
N THR A 239 4.25 -4.67 -6.15
CA THR A 239 4.45 -5.88 -5.34
C THR A 239 3.27 -6.83 -5.46
N SER A 240 2.02 -6.33 -5.29
CA SER A 240 0.82 -7.18 -5.39
C SER A 240 0.61 -7.73 -6.80
N MET A 241 0.85 -6.92 -7.83
CA MET A 241 0.80 -7.38 -9.22
C MET A 241 1.84 -8.46 -9.51
N THR A 242 3.08 -8.27 -9.03
CA THR A 242 4.17 -9.24 -9.20
C THR A 242 3.86 -10.54 -8.48
N ALA A 243 3.37 -10.47 -7.23
CA ALA A 243 2.97 -11.65 -6.46
C ALA A 243 1.84 -12.42 -7.17
N ALA A 244 0.80 -11.73 -7.61
CA ALA A 244 -0.33 -12.32 -8.32
C ALA A 244 0.09 -12.95 -9.66
N TRP A 245 0.97 -12.29 -10.40
CA TRP A 245 1.49 -12.82 -11.66
C TRP A 245 2.32 -14.10 -11.45
N LYS A 246 3.04 -14.19 -10.34
CA LYS A 246 3.76 -15.40 -9.93
C LYS A 246 2.86 -16.48 -9.32
N GLY A 247 1.54 -16.28 -9.27
CA GLY A 247 0.58 -17.21 -8.67
C GLY A 247 0.55 -17.19 -7.13
N LYS A 248 1.19 -16.19 -6.49
CA LYS A 248 1.26 -16.04 -5.04
C LYS A 248 0.12 -15.14 -4.54
N SER A 249 -1.10 -15.65 -4.66
CA SER A 249 -2.32 -14.89 -4.32
C SER A 249 -2.36 -14.46 -2.86
N ASP A 250 -1.94 -15.33 -1.93
CA ASP A 250 -1.90 -15.02 -0.50
C ASP A 250 -0.95 -13.87 -0.18
N LEU A 251 0.22 -13.79 -0.85
CA LEU A 251 1.11 -12.64 -0.71
C LEU A 251 0.50 -11.36 -1.29
N ALA A 252 -0.17 -11.43 -2.45
CA ALA A 252 -0.78 -10.28 -3.09
C ALA A 252 -1.91 -9.68 -2.26
N ILE A 253 -2.82 -10.53 -1.77
CA ILE A 253 -3.98 -10.12 -0.97
C ILE A 253 -3.52 -9.71 0.43
N GLY A 254 -2.61 -10.50 1.02
CA GLY A 254 -2.03 -10.22 2.33
C GLY A 254 -1.32 -8.86 2.36
N ASN A 255 -0.60 -8.50 1.30
CA ASN A 255 0.00 -7.18 1.16
C ASN A 255 -1.06 -6.07 1.30
N ILE A 256 -2.13 -6.12 0.52
CA ILE A 256 -3.15 -5.06 0.51
C ILE A 256 -3.97 -5.02 1.81
N VAL A 257 -4.44 -6.17 2.29
CA VAL A 257 -5.20 -6.24 3.54
C VAL A 257 -4.32 -5.83 4.73
N GLY A 258 -3.07 -6.31 4.74
CA GLY A 258 -2.08 -5.98 5.76
C GLY A 258 -1.70 -4.49 5.75
N SER A 259 -1.48 -3.89 4.57
CA SER A 259 -1.21 -2.45 4.43
C SER A 259 -2.37 -1.61 4.99
N ASN A 260 -3.63 -2.00 4.75
CA ASN A 260 -4.77 -1.30 5.31
C ASN A 260 -4.83 -1.40 6.84
N ILE A 261 -4.54 -2.58 7.41
CA ILE A 261 -4.44 -2.78 8.86
C ILE A 261 -3.30 -1.95 9.44
N PHE A 262 -2.13 -2.03 8.80
CA PHE A 262 -0.92 -1.34 9.23
C PHE A 262 -1.11 0.18 9.21
N ASN A 263 -1.70 0.72 8.16
CA ASN A 263 -1.99 2.14 8.01
C ASN A 263 -2.90 2.66 9.15
N ILE A 264 -4.00 1.97 9.44
CA ILE A 264 -4.92 2.40 10.49
C ILE A 264 -4.33 2.19 11.89
N LEU A 265 -3.84 0.98 12.18
CA LEU A 265 -3.49 0.62 13.55
C LEU A 265 -2.10 1.09 13.96
N PHE A 266 -1.10 0.88 13.09
CA PHE A 266 0.29 1.24 13.39
C PHE A 266 0.61 2.67 13.01
N VAL A 267 0.37 3.06 11.74
CA VAL A 267 0.81 4.38 11.26
C VAL A 267 0.01 5.49 11.95
N LEU A 268 -1.32 5.43 11.91
CA LEU A 268 -2.14 6.44 12.58
C LEU A 268 -2.03 6.36 14.10
N GLY A 269 -1.99 5.14 14.67
CA GLY A 269 -1.76 4.95 16.10
C GLY A 269 -0.45 5.58 16.56
N THR A 270 0.65 5.35 15.84
CA THR A 270 1.95 5.97 16.12
C THR A 270 1.88 7.48 15.94
N THR A 271 1.29 7.95 14.85
CA THR A 271 1.11 9.37 14.56
C THR A 271 0.37 10.07 15.70
N ALA A 272 -0.73 9.50 16.20
CA ALA A 272 -1.50 10.05 17.30
C ALA A 272 -0.70 10.09 18.63
N LEU A 273 0.16 9.09 18.88
CA LEU A 273 0.98 9.04 20.09
C LEU A 273 2.11 10.09 20.11
N ILE A 274 2.77 10.32 18.97
CA ILE A 274 3.97 11.17 18.90
C ILE A 274 3.69 12.58 18.45
N SER A 275 2.55 12.84 17.82
CA SER A 275 2.18 14.18 17.35
C SER A 275 2.13 15.18 18.52
N PRO A 276 2.65 16.42 18.33
CA PRO A 276 2.54 17.48 19.31
C PRO A 276 1.11 17.90 19.62
N LYS A 277 0.20 17.72 18.65
CA LYS A 277 -1.23 18.03 18.74
C LYS A 277 -2.06 16.80 18.39
N ALA A 278 -3.30 16.75 18.87
CA ALA A 278 -4.24 15.74 18.41
C ALA A 278 -4.41 15.82 16.89
N VAL A 279 -4.51 14.66 16.24
CA VAL A 279 -4.64 14.57 14.78
C VAL A 279 -6.06 14.98 14.42
N ALA A 280 -6.22 16.14 13.78
CA ALA A 280 -7.53 16.66 13.41
C ALA A 280 -8.26 15.67 12.48
N PHE A 281 -9.57 15.54 12.70
CA PHE A 281 -10.42 14.64 11.90
C PHE A 281 -11.55 15.46 11.27
N GLU A 282 -11.34 15.87 10.04
CA GLU A 282 -12.32 16.66 9.29
C GLU A 282 -13.55 15.85 8.92
N SER A 283 -14.68 16.53 8.76
CA SER A 283 -15.95 15.88 8.38
C SER A 283 -15.89 15.15 7.03
N GLY A 284 -15.03 15.59 6.11
CA GLY A 284 -14.77 14.94 4.82
C GLY A 284 -14.25 13.50 4.98
N PHE A 285 -13.39 13.25 5.98
CA PHE A 285 -12.85 11.91 6.23
C PHE A 285 -13.90 10.88 6.64
N ILE A 286 -15.09 11.33 7.10
CA ILE A 286 -16.22 10.41 7.36
C ILE A 286 -16.71 9.83 6.03
N ILE A 287 -16.82 10.67 4.99
CA ILE A 287 -17.25 10.22 3.66
C ILE A 287 -16.22 9.26 3.09
N ASP A 288 -14.94 9.62 3.16
CA ASP A 288 -13.85 8.77 2.66
C ASP A 288 -13.80 7.43 3.40
N GLY A 289 -13.99 7.44 4.71
CA GLY A 289 -14.05 6.21 5.50
C GLY A 289 -15.27 5.34 5.18
N ILE A 290 -16.42 5.93 4.86
CA ILE A 290 -17.60 5.19 4.37
C ILE A 290 -17.28 4.57 3.00
N VAL A 291 -16.59 5.28 2.12
CA VAL A 291 -16.11 4.74 0.83
C VAL A 291 -15.12 3.59 1.08
N ALA A 292 -14.20 3.72 2.04
CA ALA A 292 -13.27 2.65 2.39
C ALA A 292 -13.99 1.37 2.88
N ILE A 293 -15.01 1.51 3.73
CA ILE A 293 -15.85 0.38 4.17
C ILE A 293 -16.63 -0.19 2.99
N GLY A 294 -17.20 0.66 2.15
CA GLY A 294 -17.89 0.25 0.92
C GLY A 294 -16.99 -0.53 -0.03
N ALA A 295 -15.72 -0.12 -0.17
CA ALA A 295 -14.71 -0.80 -0.96
C ALA A 295 -14.44 -2.23 -0.44
N LEU A 296 -14.27 -2.36 0.88
CA LEU A 296 -14.09 -3.67 1.53
C LEU A 296 -15.34 -4.55 1.41
N PHE A 297 -16.52 -3.95 1.49
CA PHE A 297 -17.78 -4.66 1.28
C PHE A 297 -17.92 -5.15 -0.17
N LEU A 298 -17.53 -4.34 -1.16
CA LEU A 298 -17.46 -4.78 -2.56
C LEU A 298 -16.49 -5.95 -2.72
N LEU A 299 -15.25 -5.83 -2.17
CA LEU A 299 -14.29 -6.93 -2.18
C LEU A 299 -14.92 -8.21 -1.59
N TYR A 300 -15.51 -8.11 -0.41
CA TYR A 300 -16.14 -9.23 0.29
C TYR A 300 -17.25 -9.89 -0.54
N THR A 301 -18.10 -9.11 -1.19
CA THR A 301 -19.23 -9.62 -1.98
C THR A 301 -18.83 -10.22 -3.31
N PHE A 302 -17.72 -9.76 -3.90
CA PHE A 302 -17.23 -10.26 -5.18
C PHE A 302 -16.26 -11.43 -5.08
N ILE A 303 -15.92 -11.87 -3.86
CA ILE A 303 -15.28 -13.17 -3.66
C ILE A 303 -16.35 -14.24 -3.90
N GLY A 304 -16.14 -15.08 -4.92
CA GLY A 304 -17.06 -16.14 -5.28
C GLY A 304 -17.10 -17.27 -4.26
N SER A 305 -18.09 -18.13 -4.36
CA SER A 305 -18.17 -19.36 -3.55
C SER A 305 -17.02 -20.33 -3.80
N ASP A 306 -16.28 -20.12 -4.89
CA ASP A 306 -15.05 -20.85 -5.25
C ASP A 306 -13.79 -20.26 -4.56
N GLY A 307 -13.94 -19.20 -3.76
CA GLY A 307 -12.85 -18.53 -3.05
C GLY A 307 -11.97 -17.63 -3.94
N TYR A 308 -12.45 -17.21 -5.11
CA TYR A 308 -11.70 -16.32 -6.00
C TYR A 308 -12.38 -14.94 -6.14
N LEU A 309 -11.57 -13.90 -6.22
CA LEU A 309 -12.08 -12.59 -6.64
C LEU A 309 -12.52 -12.66 -8.10
N LYS A 310 -13.80 -12.39 -8.34
CA LYS A 310 -14.38 -12.39 -9.70
C LYS A 310 -13.87 -11.20 -10.50
N LYS A 311 -13.50 -11.44 -11.76
CA LYS A 311 -13.04 -10.37 -12.69
C LYS A 311 -14.08 -9.25 -12.85
N SER A 312 -15.36 -9.58 -12.85
CA SER A 312 -16.43 -8.57 -12.87
C SER A 312 -16.40 -7.67 -11.62
N GLY A 313 -16.14 -8.25 -10.45
CA GLY A 313 -15.96 -7.51 -9.21
C GLY A 313 -14.74 -6.58 -9.27
N ALA A 314 -13.60 -7.09 -9.77
CA ALA A 314 -12.40 -6.30 -9.97
C ALA A 314 -12.65 -5.08 -10.88
N ILE A 315 -13.39 -5.25 -11.98
CA ILE A 315 -13.77 -4.15 -12.88
C ILE A 315 -14.69 -3.14 -12.17
N ILE A 316 -15.66 -3.61 -11.39
CA ILE A 316 -16.56 -2.73 -10.62
C ILE A 316 -15.80 -1.93 -9.58
N MET A 317 -14.81 -2.56 -8.91
CA MET A 317 -13.92 -1.87 -7.98
C MET A 317 -13.14 -0.75 -8.65
N LEU A 318 -12.60 -0.98 -9.86
CA LEU A 318 -11.91 0.05 -10.66
C LEU A 318 -12.85 1.21 -11.03
N ILE A 319 -14.09 0.89 -11.47
CA ILE A 319 -15.11 1.92 -11.75
C ILE A 319 -15.43 2.71 -10.48
N GLY A 320 -15.57 2.02 -9.34
CA GLY A 320 -15.77 2.64 -8.03
C GLY A 320 -14.65 3.61 -7.66
N TYR A 321 -13.38 3.21 -7.89
CA TYR A 321 -12.24 4.10 -7.68
C TYR A 321 -12.29 5.34 -8.57
N LEU A 322 -12.57 5.17 -9.86
CA LEU A 322 -12.68 6.30 -10.79
C LEU A 322 -13.81 7.26 -10.40
N ALA A 323 -14.97 6.72 -9.98
CA ALA A 323 -16.08 7.55 -9.51
C ALA A 323 -15.71 8.32 -8.23
N TYR A 324 -15.07 7.68 -7.27
CA TYR A 324 -14.56 8.34 -6.06
C TYR A 324 -13.54 9.41 -6.42
N PHE A 325 -12.56 9.09 -7.27
CA PHE A 325 -11.50 10.03 -7.66
C PHE A 325 -12.08 11.28 -8.34
N VAL A 326 -13.05 11.12 -9.25
CA VAL A 326 -13.74 12.26 -9.87
C VAL A 326 -14.52 13.09 -8.84
N SER A 327 -15.04 12.48 -7.79
CA SER A 327 -15.82 13.19 -6.76
C SER A 327 -14.98 14.09 -5.85
N ILE A 328 -13.67 13.84 -5.75
CA ILE A 328 -12.74 14.63 -4.92
C ILE A 328 -11.96 15.69 -5.73
N LEU A 329 -11.99 15.62 -7.07
CA LEU A 329 -11.41 16.64 -7.97
C LEU A 329 -12.27 17.90 -8.01
#